data_b9676f087ad3db87a78e51fdca05f93c
#
_entry.id   b9676f087ad3db87a78e51fdca05f93c
#
_cell.length_a   1.000
_cell.length_b   1.000
_cell.length_c   1.000
_cell.angle_alpha   90.00
_cell.angle_beta   90.00
_cell.angle_gamma   90.00
#
_symmetry.space_group_name_H-M   'P 1'
#
loop_
_entity.id
_entity.type
_entity.pdbx_description
1 polymer ?
#
loop_
_entity_poly.entity_id
_entity_poly.type
_entity_poly.pdbx_seq_one_letter_code
_entity_poly.pdbx_strand_id
1 'polypeptide(L)'
;MRSKRVFLSALLVALVLFVAVILSRNAEAEVTSLKPDRPVVWKDFLGVNAQFHFFPEATYRKQMARLHELDLQWVRIAMHWALLESAPGRYYPPFDAATKVMAEEKFKAVGFLSGSAPFATSAPVSSPYQDSFPPKDNRLYSESLANFVERYPQFDAWQIWNEPNLPPFWRPKEDPDAYAALLHDAVVTVRKRFPDKPLLTAGMAYFSQMPTRGMNLMLKSLLEKGLADYNLIAAYHPYTEYPETNELGKNDFVETVRYVNGGLRGEGIKQIWATEWGWSSYSGPKEMQAIIGVSGQADYTLRRLALMSALDFDRIFLFNLSDLDARASVRDQSYGLLDLNGEPKPVFNALKNFLKVTGPRLEPAEPPKFAQTPRDLYSVSWTRGDGKKLLMAWSATAGKLHLDGVRQATLYDPLRGTEQVLKGEGGALVVGLKPSLQLLVWD
;
A
#
# COMPACT_ATOMS: atom_id res chain seq x y z
N MET A 1 -61.83 17.16 18.95
CA MET A 1 -60.36 17.45 18.95
C MET A 1 -59.51 16.41 19.66
N ARG A 2 -59.99 15.61 20.59
CA ARG A 2 -59.20 14.57 21.29
C ARG A 2 -58.81 13.35 20.42
N SER A 3 -59.63 12.92 19.48
CA SER A 3 -59.40 11.71 18.62
C SER A 3 -58.23 11.90 17.64
N LYS A 4 -58.03 13.08 17.06
CA LYS A 4 -56.94 13.36 16.11
C LYS A 4 -55.53 13.38 16.78
N ARG A 5 -55.43 13.78 18.07
CA ARG A 5 -54.17 13.77 18.78
C ARG A 5 -53.68 12.35 19.15
N VAL A 6 -54.62 11.46 19.49
CA VAL A 6 -54.28 10.05 19.79
C VAL A 6 -53.84 9.34 18.51
N PHE A 7 -54.43 9.59 17.37
CA PHE A 7 -54.02 9.02 16.10
C PHE A 7 -52.63 9.50 15.64
N LEU A 8 -52.31 10.79 15.81
CA LEU A 8 -50.99 11.33 15.49
C LEU A 8 -49.88 10.78 16.39
N SER A 9 -50.16 10.59 17.66
CA SER A 9 -49.22 10.00 18.60
C SER A 9 -48.95 8.52 18.34
N ALA A 10 -49.96 7.77 17.97
CA ALA A 10 -49.82 6.35 17.57
C ALA A 10 -49.01 6.18 16.27
N LEU A 11 -49.23 7.09 15.30
CA LEU A 11 -48.48 7.10 14.04
C LEU A 11 -46.99 7.44 14.25
N LEU A 12 -46.70 8.41 15.13
CA LEU A 12 -45.35 8.81 15.47
C LEU A 12 -44.57 7.69 16.20
N VAL A 13 -45.23 6.99 17.13
CA VAL A 13 -44.66 5.82 17.83
C VAL A 13 -44.42 4.66 16.84
N ALA A 14 -45.36 4.40 15.93
CA ALA A 14 -45.20 3.39 14.90
C ALA A 14 -44.05 3.73 13.95
N LEU A 15 -43.88 5.02 13.56
CA LEU A 15 -42.80 5.49 12.73
C LEU A 15 -41.44 5.38 13.43
N VAL A 16 -41.35 5.73 14.70
CA VAL A 16 -40.13 5.62 15.52
C VAL A 16 -39.77 4.13 15.72
N LEU A 17 -40.73 3.26 15.97
CA LEU A 17 -40.51 1.82 16.05
C LEU A 17 -40.11 1.23 14.69
N PHE A 18 -40.69 1.69 13.59
CA PHE A 18 -40.34 1.24 12.26
C PHE A 18 -38.93 1.70 11.85
N VAL A 19 -38.55 2.94 12.17
CA VAL A 19 -37.21 3.46 11.96
C VAL A 19 -36.21 2.74 12.88
N ALA A 20 -36.54 2.46 14.14
CA ALA A 20 -35.72 1.69 15.06
C ALA A 20 -35.55 0.23 14.57
N VAL A 21 -36.58 -0.39 14.00
CA VAL A 21 -36.51 -1.74 13.40
C VAL A 21 -35.71 -1.73 12.10
N ILE A 22 -35.82 -0.67 11.28
CA ILE A 22 -34.97 -0.53 10.08
C ILE A 22 -33.51 -0.29 10.50
N LEU A 23 -33.25 0.57 11.48
CA LEU A 23 -31.89 0.81 11.99
C LEU A 23 -31.32 -0.41 12.72
N SER A 24 -32.14 -1.26 13.36
CA SER A 24 -31.69 -2.51 13.96
C SER A 24 -31.52 -3.65 12.93
N ARG A 25 -32.23 -3.61 11.80
CA ARG A 25 -32.06 -4.59 10.71
C ARG A 25 -30.83 -4.30 9.82
N ASN A 26 -30.33 -3.07 9.78
CA ASN A 26 -29.17 -2.70 8.97
C ASN A 26 -27.82 -2.92 9.67
N ALA A 27 -27.79 -3.63 10.79
CA ALA A 27 -26.57 -4.04 11.45
C ALA A 27 -26.40 -5.56 11.35
N GLU A 28 -26.51 -6.13 10.15
CA GLU A 28 -26.00 -7.47 9.91
C GLU A 28 -24.49 -7.49 10.18
N ALA A 29 -24.04 -8.56 10.83
CA ALA A 29 -22.63 -8.76 11.15
C ALA A 29 -21.85 -8.84 9.83
N GLU A 30 -20.96 -7.89 9.60
CA GLU A 30 -20.12 -7.87 8.41
C GLU A 30 -18.89 -8.75 8.65
N VAL A 31 -18.99 -10.01 8.23
CA VAL A 31 -17.89 -10.97 8.32
C VAL A 31 -17.12 -10.97 7.03
N THR A 32 -15.89 -10.43 7.07
CA THR A 32 -14.95 -10.48 5.96
C THR A 32 -13.93 -11.59 6.20
N SER A 33 -14.17 -12.75 5.61
CA SER A 33 -13.24 -13.88 5.66
C SER A 33 -12.61 -14.09 4.30
N LEU A 34 -11.29 -13.85 4.19
CA LEU A 34 -10.57 -13.93 2.93
C LEU A 34 -9.82 -15.24 2.80
N LYS A 35 -10.02 -15.89 1.66
CA LYS A 35 -9.19 -16.97 1.16
C LYS A 35 -8.27 -16.40 0.09
N PRO A 36 -6.95 -16.46 0.28
CA PRO A 36 -6.01 -16.06 -0.76
C PRO A 36 -6.04 -17.03 -1.96
N ASP A 37 -5.78 -16.50 -3.16
CA ASP A 37 -5.76 -17.33 -4.38
C ASP A 37 -4.37 -17.87 -4.72
N ARG A 38 -3.32 -17.31 -4.14
CA ARG A 38 -1.93 -17.63 -4.45
C ARG A 38 -1.01 -17.55 -3.24
N PRO A 39 0.14 -18.25 -3.27
CA PRO A 39 1.14 -18.16 -2.21
C PRO A 39 1.74 -16.76 -2.08
N VAL A 40 2.18 -16.42 -0.88
CA VAL A 40 2.99 -15.23 -0.58
C VAL A 40 4.37 -15.66 -0.12
N VAL A 41 5.42 -15.13 -0.78
CA VAL A 41 6.81 -15.17 -0.33
C VAL A 41 7.18 -13.74 0.05
N TRP A 42 7.30 -13.45 1.33
CA TRP A 42 7.42 -12.07 1.82
C TRP A 42 8.54 -11.27 1.17
N LYS A 43 9.74 -11.85 1.03
CA LYS A 43 10.88 -11.17 0.41
C LYS A 43 10.67 -10.78 -1.07
N ASP A 44 9.72 -11.44 -1.76
CA ASP A 44 9.37 -11.14 -3.15
C ASP A 44 8.09 -10.31 -3.26
N PHE A 45 7.20 -10.40 -2.28
CA PHE A 45 5.90 -9.73 -2.27
C PHE A 45 5.95 -8.34 -1.62
N LEU A 46 6.64 -8.19 -0.48
CA LEU A 46 6.72 -6.94 0.28
C LEU A 46 8.03 -6.21 0.01
N GLY A 47 7.92 -5.01 -0.52
CA GLY A 47 9.01 -4.03 -0.63
C GLY A 47 8.75 -2.80 0.21
N VAL A 48 9.70 -1.89 0.21
CA VAL A 48 9.62 -0.62 0.95
C VAL A 48 10.12 0.53 0.07
N ASN A 49 9.45 1.67 0.12
CA ASN A 49 9.96 2.90 -0.48
C ASN A 49 11.15 3.42 0.33
N ALA A 50 12.25 3.79 -0.32
CA ALA A 50 13.46 4.27 0.34
C ALA A 50 14.09 5.43 -0.44
N GLN A 51 14.71 6.36 0.28
CA GLN A 51 15.39 7.53 -0.28
C GLN A 51 16.81 7.61 0.26
N PHE A 52 17.60 6.56 0.11
CA PHE A 52 18.97 6.44 0.65
C PHE A 52 19.84 7.66 0.36
N HIS A 53 19.76 8.21 -0.84
CA HIS A 53 20.55 9.37 -1.29
C HIS A 53 20.23 10.69 -0.56
N PHE A 54 19.20 10.74 0.28
CA PHE A 54 18.91 11.89 1.15
C PHE A 54 19.60 11.82 2.50
N PHE A 55 20.25 10.69 2.81
CA PHE A 55 20.88 10.44 4.11
C PHE A 55 22.40 10.29 3.97
N PRO A 56 23.16 10.59 5.03
CA PRO A 56 24.58 10.26 5.11
C PRO A 56 24.81 8.74 4.98
N GLU A 57 25.98 8.34 4.46
CA GLU A 57 26.30 6.94 4.21
C GLU A 57 26.12 6.04 5.44
N ALA A 58 26.60 6.48 6.61
CA ALA A 58 26.43 5.73 7.86
C ALA A 58 24.94 5.45 8.16
N THR A 59 24.05 6.40 7.86
CA THR A 59 22.62 6.25 8.09
C THR A 59 21.98 5.30 7.08
N TYR A 60 22.23 5.45 5.77
CA TYR A 60 21.60 4.55 4.81
C TYR A 60 22.15 3.12 4.88
N ARG A 61 23.43 2.90 5.27
CA ARG A 61 23.92 1.55 5.56
C ARG A 61 23.18 0.91 6.75
N LYS A 62 22.91 1.69 7.79
CA LYS A 62 22.06 1.24 8.90
C LYS A 62 20.64 0.92 8.47
N GLN A 63 20.03 1.77 7.62
CA GLN A 63 18.71 1.52 7.05
C GLN A 63 18.67 0.20 6.25
N MET A 64 19.71 -0.07 5.44
CA MET A 64 19.85 -1.32 4.70
C MET A 64 19.99 -2.53 5.63
N ALA A 65 20.79 -2.41 6.70
CA ALA A 65 20.90 -3.46 7.71
C ALA A 65 19.55 -3.77 8.39
N ARG A 66 18.71 -2.75 8.63
CA ARG A 66 17.36 -2.95 9.16
C ARG A 66 16.44 -3.69 8.17
N LEU A 67 16.58 -3.46 6.87
CA LEU A 67 15.83 -4.24 5.86
C LEU A 67 16.27 -5.71 5.86
N HIS A 68 17.56 -6.00 6.01
CA HIS A 68 18.06 -7.38 6.17
C HIS A 68 17.53 -8.06 7.43
N GLU A 69 17.34 -7.32 8.55
CA GLU A 69 16.67 -7.87 9.74
C GLU A 69 15.23 -8.33 9.50
N LEU A 70 14.55 -7.73 8.50
CA LEU A 70 13.20 -8.10 8.10
C LEU A 70 13.17 -9.17 6.99
N ASP A 71 14.32 -9.60 6.49
CA ASP A 71 14.47 -10.46 5.29
C ASP A 71 13.73 -9.88 4.07
N LEU A 72 13.73 -8.56 3.92
CA LEU A 72 13.15 -7.86 2.77
C LEU A 72 14.24 -7.45 1.79
N GLN A 73 13.99 -7.65 0.49
CA GLN A 73 14.98 -7.39 -0.55
C GLN A 73 14.58 -6.33 -1.58
N TRP A 74 13.29 -5.95 -1.63
CA TRP A 74 12.82 -4.99 -2.62
C TRP A 74 12.72 -3.58 -2.06
N VAL A 75 13.32 -2.65 -2.80
CA VAL A 75 13.20 -1.22 -2.52
C VAL A 75 12.68 -0.46 -3.73
N ARG A 76 11.85 0.56 -3.50
CA ARG A 76 11.42 1.51 -4.53
C ARG A 76 12.06 2.86 -4.25
N ILE A 77 12.80 3.38 -5.21
CA ILE A 77 13.66 4.56 -5.06
C ILE A 77 13.11 5.73 -5.87
N ALA A 78 12.87 6.85 -5.20
CA ALA A 78 12.47 8.09 -5.85
C ALA A 78 13.65 8.69 -6.63
N MET A 79 13.41 8.96 -7.90
CA MET A 79 14.35 9.58 -8.81
C MET A 79 13.75 10.90 -9.31
N HIS A 80 13.89 11.95 -8.52
CA HIS A 80 13.46 13.30 -8.93
C HIS A 80 14.38 13.81 -10.04
N TRP A 81 13.89 13.84 -11.27
CA TRP A 81 14.73 14.17 -12.44
C TRP A 81 15.42 15.52 -12.31
N ALA A 82 14.72 16.53 -11.77
CA ALA A 82 15.31 17.86 -11.53
C ALA A 82 16.54 17.84 -10.61
N LEU A 83 16.55 16.92 -9.61
CA LEU A 83 17.69 16.74 -8.71
C LEU A 83 18.77 15.89 -9.35
N LEU A 84 18.37 14.79 -10.01
CA LEU A 84 19.32 13.78 -10.49
C LEU A 84 20.10 14.23 -11.72
N GLU A 85 19.49 15.08 -12.57
CA GLU A 85 20.11 15.60 -13.79
C GLU A 85 19.82 17.11 -13.92
N SER A 86 20.61 17.94 -13.25
CA SER A 86 20.40 19.40 -13.23
C SER A 86 20.68 20.10 -14.56
N ALA A 87 21.46 19.46 -15.42
CA ALA A 87 21.73 19.81 -16.82
C ALA A 87 22.02 18.49 -17.60
N PRO A 88 21.87 18.46 -18.93
CA PRO A 88 22.09 17.26 -19.72
C PRO A 88 23.43 16.57 -19.41
N GLY A 89 23.39 15.33 -18.92
CA GLY A 89 24.55 14.54 -18.55
C GLY A 89 25.25 14.93 -17.23
N ARG A 90 24.72 15.90 -16.49
CA ARG A 90 25.24 16.30 -15.18
C ARG A 90 24.47 15.63 -14.06
N TYR A 91 24.97 14.49 -13.62
CA TYR A 91 24.31 13.64 -12.62
C TYR A 91 24.67 14.00 -11.17
N TYR A 92 23.82 13.57 -10.24
CA TYR A 92 23.91 13.85 -8.80
C TYR A 92 24.74 12.76 -8.08
N PRO A 93 25.99 13.06 -7.64
CA PRO A 93 26.91 12.05 -7.12
C PRO A 93 26.41 11.29 -5.87
N PRO A 94 25.66 11.90 -4.92
CA PRO A 94 25.13 11.14 -3.78
C PRO A 94 24.19 10.01 -4.17
N PHE A 95 23.48 10.14 -5.29
CA PHE A 95 22.64 9.05 -5.81
C PHE A 95 23.50 7.89 -6.32
N ASP A 96 24.56 8.18 -7.06
CA ASP A 96 25.51 7.16 -7.53
C ASP A 96 26.13 6.39 -6.36
N ALA A 97 26.54 7.10 -5.30
CA ALA A 97 27.12 6.47 -4.10
C ALA A 97 26.11 5.54 -3.39
N ALA A 98 24.88 6.01 -3.16
CA ALA A 98 23.85 5.22 -2.49
C ALA A 98 23.43 3.99 -3.30
N THR A 99 23.28 4.13 -4.62
CA THR A 99 22.91 3.00 -5.49
C THR A 99 24.01 1.96 -5.63
N LYS A 100 25.27 2.36 -5.55
CA LYS A 100 26.41 1.43 -5.51
C LYS A 100 26.35 0.57 -4.25
N VAL A 101 26.17 1.17 -3.09
CA VAL A 101 26.04 0.42 -1.81
C VAL A 101 24.81 -0.50 -1.83
N MET A 102 23.68 -0.01 -2.36
CA MET A 102 22.47 -0.82 -2.52
C MET A 102 22.72 -2.08 -3.36
N ALA A 103 23.53 -1.98 -4.42
CA ALA A 103 23.91 -3.12 -5.25
C ALA A 103 24.88 -4.07 -4.52
N GLU A 104 25.84 -3.55 -3.75
CA GLU A 104 26.75 -4.34 -2.89
C GLU A 104 25.95 -5.15 -1.87
N GLU A 105 24.92 -4.56 -1.28
CA GLU A 105 24.00 -5.19 -0.32
C GLU A 105 22.95 -6.10 -1.00
N LYS A 106 22.97 -6.21 -2.33
CA LYS A 106 22.12 -7.10 -3.16
C LYS A 106 20.61 -6.82 -3.06
N PHE A 107 20.22 -5.59 -2.85
CA PHE A 107 18.82 -5.20 -2.93
C PHE A 107 18.32 -5.21 -4.39
N LYS A 108 17.12 -5.68 -4.58
CA LYS A 108 16.35 -5.51 -5.82
C LYS A 108 15.68 -4.14 -5.78
N ALA A 109 15.71 -3.43 -6.90
CA ALA A 109 15.24 -2.06 -6.92
C ALA A 109 14.30 -1.74 -8.08
N VAL A 110 13.33 -0.88 -7.75
CA VAL A 110 12.50 -0.17 -8.73
C VAL A 110 12.87 1.31 -8.67
N GLY A 111 13.37 1.86 -9.77
CA GLY A 111 13.55 3.29 -9.92
C GLY A 111 12.30 3.94 -10.51
N PHE A 112 11.80 5.03 -9.94
CA PHE A 112 10.77 5.81 -10.60
C PHE A 112 11.28 7.21 -10.91
N LEU A 113 11.40 7.49 -12.21
CA LEU A 113 11.79 8.83 -12.69
C LEU A 113 10.56 9.72 -12.69
N SER A 114 10.56 10.76 -11.87
CA SER A 114 9.43 11.67 -11.73
C SER A 114 9.82 13.14 -11.89
N GLY A 115 8.85 13.93 -12.33
CA GLY A 115 9.02 15.34 -12.56
C GLY A 115 9.84 15.66 -13.81
N SER A 116 10.01 16.93 -14.10
CA SER A 116 10.82 17.40 -15.22
C SER A 116 12.09 18.11 -14.75
N ALA A 117 13.21 17.80 -15.40
CA ALA A 117 14.45 18.53 -15.20
C ALA A 117 14.30 20.00 -15.64
N PRO A 118 15.09 20.96 -15.10
CA PRO A 118 14.97 22.39 -15.42
C PRO A 118 15.12 22.70 -16.92
N PHE A 119 15.92 21.92 -17.63
CA PHE A 119 16.12 22.08 -19.07
C PHE A 119 15.00 21.48 -19.94
N ALA A 120 14.13 20.65 -19.35
CA ALA A 120 13.11 19.87 -20.06
C ALA A 120 11.68 20.29 -19.75
N THR A 121 11.44 21.01 -18.67
CA THR A 121 10.07 21.34 -18.22
C THR A 121 9.30 22.23 -19.21
N SER A 122 7.98 22.02 -19.28
CA SER A 122 7.02 22.91 -19.95
C SER A 122 6.49 24.03 -19.04
N ALA A 123 6.96 24.09 -17.80
CA ALA A 123 6.49 25.08 -16.84
C ALA A 123 6.74 26.52 -17.31
N PRO A 124 5.81 27.46 -17.01
CA PRO A 124 6.10 28.88 -17.11
C PRO A 124 7.33 29.25 -16.25
N VAL A 125 8.20 30.13 -16.76
CA VAL A 125 9.44 30.55 -16.07
C VAL A 125 9.16 31.07 -14.64
N SER A 126 8.01 31.73 -14.44
CA SER A 126 7.59 32.26 -13.15
C SER A 126 7.00 31.22 -12.17
N SER A 127 6.83 29.96 -12.59
CA SER A 127 6.25 28.93 -11.72
C SER A 127 7.25 28.50 -10.66
N PRO A 128 6.87 28.45 -9.37
CA PRO A 128 7.70 27.86 -8.32
C PRO A 128 7.71 26.32 -8.36
N TYR A 129 6.85 25.69 -9.19
CA TYR A 129 6.65 24.23 -9.28
C TYR A 129 7.13 23.71 -10.64
N GLN A 130 8.33 24.08 -11.05
CA GLN A 130 8.89 23.78 -12.38
C GLN A 130 8.91 22.28 -12.69
N ASP A 131 9.27 21.48 -11.72
CA ASP A 131 9.39 20.01 -11.80
C ASP A 131 8.04 19.28 -11.87
N SER A 132 6.95 19.91 -11.41
CA SER A 132 5.62 19.33 -11.43
C SER A 132 4.91 19.41 -12.79
N PHE A 133 5.51 20.08 -13.78
CA PHE A 133 4.97 20.11 -15.14
C PHE A 133 5.56 18.99 -15.99
N PRO A 134 4.81 18.46 -16.98
CA PRO A 134 5.37 17.51 -17.93
C PRO A 134 6.52 18.12 -18.73
N PRO A 135 7.34 17.30 -19.39
CA PRO A 135 8.38 17.82 -20.27
C PRO A 135 7.77 18.55 -21.47
N LYS A 136 8.46 19.57 -21.98
CA LYS A 136 8.09 20.30 -23.18
C LYS A 136 8.18 19.46 -24.46
N ASP A 137 8.97 18.39 -24.41
CA ASP A 137 9.13 17.37 -25.44
C ASP A 137 9.36 16.02 -24.73
N ASN A 138 8.48 15.06 -24.97
CA ASN A 138 8.53 13.72 -24.37
C ASN A 138 9.84 13.00 -24.67
N ARG A 139 10.50 13.29 -25.80
CA ARG A 139 11.79 12.70 -26.14
C ARG A 139 12.86 13.01 -25.11
N LEU A 140 12.84 14.23 -24.51
CA LEU A 140 13.81 14.60 -23.48
C LEU A 140 13.68 13.68 -22.25
N TYR A 141 12.47 13.39 -21.82
CA TYR A 141 12.21 12.47 -20.71
C TYR A 141 12.58 11.04 -21.08
N SER A 142 12.15 10.58 -22.25
CA SER A 142 12.35 9.21 -22.71
C SER A 142 13.83 8.87 -22.90
N GLU A 143 14.63 9.77 -23.45
CA GLU A 143 16.08 9.62 -23.60
C GLU A 143 16.78 9.65 -22.24
N SER A 144 16.41 10.59 -21.35
CA SER A 144 16.97 10.61 -20.00
C SER A 144 16.63 9.33 -19.23
N LEU A 145 15.39 8.85 -19.32
CA LEU A 145 15.02 7.56 -18.71
C LEU A 145 15.88 6.42 -19.25
N ALA A 146 16.06 6.31 -20.56
CA ALA A 146 16.91 5.29 -21.17
C ALA A 146 18.38 5.41 -20.73
N ASN A 147 18.89 6.63 -20.57
CA ASN A 147 20.23 6.89 -20.04
C ASN A 147 20.35 6.49 -18.55
N PHE A 148 19.32 6.70 -17.75
CA PHE A 148 19.28 6.23 -16.36
C PHE A 148 19.21 4.70 -16.28
N VAL A 149 18.45 4.04 -17.16
CA VAL A 149 18.41 2.57 -17.26
C VAL A 149 19.81 2.01 -17.57
N GLU A 150 20.54 2.63 -18.46
CA GLU A 150 21.93 2.26 -18.80
C GLU A 150 22.90 2.52 -17.64
N ARG A 151 22.79 3.70 -17.00
CA ARG A 151 23.66 4.13 -15.92
C ARG A 151 23.50 3.28 -14.66
N TYR A 152 22.29 2.82 -14.38
CA TYR A 152 21.95 2.05 -13.18
C TYR A 152 21.42 0.66 -13.52
N PRO A 153 22.25 -0.23 -14.10
CA PRO A 153 21.84 -1.57 -14.51
C PRO A 153 21.37 -2.45 -13.34
N GLN A 154 21.73 -2.10 -12.11
CA GLN A 154 21.33 -2.77 -10.87
C GLN A 154 19.84 -2.55 -10.52
N PHE A 155 19.11 -1.66 -11.19
CA PHE A 155 17.68 -1.56 -11.01
C PHE A 155 16.96 -2.65 -11.82
N ASP A 156 16.13 -3.42 -11.14
CA ASP A 156 15.39 -4.55 -11.74
C ASP A 156 14.22 -4.09 -12.60
N ALA A 157 13.60 -2.97 -12.24
CA ALA A 157 12.46 -2.41 -12.95
C ALA A 157 12.45 -0.87 -12.91
N TRP A 158 11.72 -0.26 -13.84
CA TRP A 158 11.61 1.20 -13.95
C TRP A 158 10.17 1.65 -14.05
N GLN A 159 9.79 2.59 -13.23
CA GLN A 159 8.48 3.20 -13.20
C GLN A 159 8.50 4.55 -13.91
N ILE A 160 7.56 4.75 -14.82
CA ILE A 160 7.47 5.93 -15.69
C ILE A 160 6.55 6.95 -15.03
N TRP A 161 7.14 7.95 -14.35
CA TRP A 161 6.46 8.99 -13.59
C TRP A 161 5.89 8.53 -12.24
N ASN A 162 5.30 9.50 -11.48
CA ASN A 162 4.59 9.29 -10.21
C ASN A 162 3.32 10.14 -10.20
N GLU A 163 2.19 9.55 -9.84
CA GLU A 163 0.89 10.21 -9.58
C GLU A 163 0.49 11.31 -10.58
N PRO A 164 0.53 11.07 -11.91
CA PRO A 164 0.18 12.08 -12.90
C PRO A 164 -1.31 12.49 -12.88
N ASN A 165 -2.10 11.85 -12.05
CA ASN A 165 -3.49 12.18 -11.76
C ASN A 165 -3.65 13.23 -10.66
N LEU A 166 -2.54 13.83 -10.18
CA LEU A 166 -2.53 14.83 -9.10
C LEU A 166 -1.79 16.11 -9.48
N PRO A 167 -2.33 17.30 -9.12
CA PRO A 167 -1.68 18.57 -9.39
C PRO A 167 -0.27 18.75 -8.80
N PRO A 168 0.10 18.17 -7.63
CA PRO A 168 1.48 18.23 -7.15
C PRO A 168 2.51 17.56 -8.06
N PHE A 169 2.08 16.59 -8.87
CA PHE A 169 2.98 15.81 -9.73
C PHE A 169 2.71 15.99 -11.21
N TRP A 170 1.58 16.59 -11.61
CA TRP A 170 1.25 16.88 -13.00
C TRP A 170 0.42 18.16 -13.10
N ARG A 171 1.00 19.22 -13.62
CA ARG A 171 0.37 20.54 -13.74
C ARG A 171 0.06 20.90 -15.20
N PRO A 172 -0.92 21.80 -15.43
CA PRO A 172 -1.78 22.45 -14.43
C PRO A 172 -2.88 21.55 -13.86
N LYS A 173 -3.21 20.43 -14.51
CA LYS A 173 -4.21 19.43 -14.12
C LYS A 173 -3.85 18.09 -14.74
N GLU A 174 -4.46 17.02 -14.22
CA GLU A 174 -4.34 15.69 -14.82
C GLU A 174 -4.72 15.72 -16.32
N ASP A 175 -3.94 15.02 -17.12
CA ASP A 175 -4.14 14.88 -18.57
C ASP A 175 -3.77 13.45 -19.00
N PRO A 176 -4.80 12.56 -19.10
CA PRO A 176 -4.59 11.18 -19.52
C PRO A 176 -3.99 11.03 -20.92
N ASP A 177 -4.31 11.95 -21.86
CA ASP A 177 -3.79 11.92 -23.23
C ASP A 177 -2.30 12.27 -23.23
N ALA A 178 -1.92 13.35 -22.53
CA ALA A 178 -0.54 13.78 -22.44
C ALA A 178 0.31 12.74 -21.70
N TYR A 179 -0.19 12.14 -20.60
CA TYR A 179 0.53 11.09 -19.93
C TYR A 179 0.64 9.80 -20.76
N ALA A 180 -0.42 9.41 -21.49
CA ALA A 180 -0.35 8.26 -22.39
C ALA A 180 0.70 8.45 -23.49
N ALA A 181 0.82 9.66 -24.05
CA ALA A 181 1.84 9.98 -25.04
C ALA A 181 3.25 9.90 -24.43
N LEU A 182 3.47 10.44 -23.23
CA LEU A 182 4.75 10.33 -22.52
C LEU A 182 5.11 8.87 -22.24
N LEU A 183 4.14 8.07 -21.77
CA LEU A 183 4.30 6.65 -21.49
C LEU A 183 4.70 5.87 -22.75
N HIS A 184 4.00 6.12 -23.87
CA HIS A 184 4.31 5.51 -25.16
C HIS A 184 5.76 5.78 -25.56
N ASP A 185 6.15 7.07 -25.61
CA ASP A 185 7.50 7.48 -26.05
C ASP A 185 8.58 6.87 -25.14
N ALA A 186 8.35 6.86 -23.83
CA ALA A 186 9.27 6.27 -22.86
C ALA A 186 9.42 4.74 -23.07
N VAL A 187 8.31 4.02 -23.25
CA VAL A 187 8.33 2.58 -23.49
C VAL A 187 9.08 2.24 -24.78
N VAL A 188 8.77 2.93 -25.88
CA VAL A 188 9.41 2.71 -27.18
C VAL A 188 10.91 2.98 -27.09
N THR A 189 11.30 4.11 -26.50
CA THR A 189 12.72 4.52 -26.39
C THR A 189 13.51 3.55 -25.52
N VAL A 190 12.99 3.19 -24.34
CA VAL A 190 13.69 2.26 -23.44
C VAL A 190 13.80 0.88 -24.08
N ARG A 191 12.73 0.33 -24.64
CA ARG A 191 12.75 -1.03 -25.22
C ARG A 191 13.61 -1.15 -26.46
N LYS A 192 13.82 -0.09 -27.21
CA LYS A 192 14.76 -0.07 -28.33
C LYS A 192 16.20 -0.39 -27.86
N ARG A 193 16.57 0.03 -26.64
CA ARG A 193 17.91 -0.19 -26.07
C ARG A 193 17.93 -1.39 -25.10
N PHE A 194 16.83 -1.61 -24.39
CA PHE A 194 16.69 -2.61 -23.31
C PHE A 194 15.35 -3.35 -23.45
N PRO A 195 15.21 -4.27 -24.42
CA PRO A 195 13.93 -4.89 -24.79
C PRO A 195 13.25 -5.63 -23.64
N ASP A 196 14.03 -6.25 -22.75
CA ASP A 196 13.52 -7.10 -21.66
C ASP A 196 13.40 -6.36 -20.31
N LYS A 197 13.76 -5.06 -20.26
CA LYS A 197 13.70 -4.31 -19.01
C LYS A 197 12.24 -4.14 -18.56
N PRO A 198 11.86 -4.62 -17.34
CA PRO A 198 10.52 -4.43 -16.81
C PRO A 198 10.20 -2.96 -16.61
N LEU A 199 9.06 -2.52 -17.15
CA LEU A 199 8.57 -1.15 -17.03
C LEU A 199 7.21 -1.13 -16.35
N LEU A 200 6.99 -0.13 -15.50
CA LEU A 200 5.73 0.12 -14.81
C LEU A 200 5.09 1.41 -15.31
N THR A 201 3.76 1.45 -15.26
CA THR A 201 3.04 2.73 -15.29
C THR A 201 3.44 3.58 -14.07
N ALA A 202 3.16 4.87 -14.10
CA ALA A 202 3.17 5.66 -12.88
C ALA A 202 2.27 5.00 -11.82
N GLY A 203 2.67 5.10 -10.55
CA GLY A 203 1.77 4.78 -9.46
C GLY A 203 0.65 5.81 -9.42
N MET A 204 -0.57 5.39 -9.71
CA MET A 204 -1.73 6.29 -9.69
C MET A 204 -2.21 6.48 -8.26
N ALA A 205 -2.40 7.73 -7.84
CA ALA A 205 -3.01 8.01 -6.55
C ALA A 205 -4.49 7.66 -6.58
N TYR A 206 -4.90 6.72 -5.75
CA TYR A 206 -6.30 6.34 -5.61
C TYR A 206 -6.70 6.26 -4.14
N PHE A 207 -8.01 6.30 -3.90
CA PHE A 207 -8.67 6.27 -2.59
C PHE A 207 -8.68 7.61 -1.84
N SER A 208 -8.91 7.59 -0.54
CA SER A 208 -9.42 8.70 0.28
C SER A 208 -8.61 9.97 0.30
N GLN A 209 -7.33 9.89 0.12
CA GLN A 209 -6.50 11.11 0.17
C GLN A 209 -6.66 11.96 -1.07
N MET A 210 -7.22 11.39 -2.12
CA MET A 210 -7.28 11.97 -3.44
C MET A 210 -8.72 11.87 -3.93
N PRO A 211 -9.49 12.95 -3.84
CA PRO A 211 -10.80 12.96 -4.43
C PRO A 211 -10.65 12.61 -5.91
N THR A 212 -11.05 11.40 -6.27
CA THR A 212 -11.24 11.06 -7.67
C THR A 212 -12.27 12.03 -8.21
N ARG A 213 -11.85 12.94 -9.05
CA ARG A 213 -12.77 13.84 -9.76
C ARG A 213 -13.59 13.02 -10.73
N GLY A 214 -14.71 12.52 -10.25
CA GLY A 214 -15.55 11.60 -10.98
C GLY A 214 -14.98 10.19 -11.02
N MET A 215 -15.74 9.24 -11.51
CA MET A 215 -15.40 7.82 -11.63
C MET A 215 -14.31 7.50 -12.67
N ASN A 216 -13.63 8.51 -13.21
CA ASN A 216 -12.60 8.33 -14.23
C ASN A 216 -11.24 8.05 -13.58
N LEU A 217 -11.02 6.80 -13.28
CA LEU A 217 -9.68 6.32 -12.93
C LEU A 217 -8.75 6.52 -14.14
N MET A 218 -7.60 7.18 -13.95
CA MET A 218 -6.64 7.38 -15.05
C MET A 218 -6.20 6.05 -15.66
N LEU A 219 -6.04 4.98 -14.88
CA LEU A 219 -5.75 3.63 -15.39
C LEU A 219 -6.81 3.14 -16.39
N LYS A 220 -8.10 3.43 -16.18
CA LYS A 220 -9.15 3.11 -17.14
C LYS A 220 -8.94 3.86 -18.46
N SER A 221 -8.68 5.15 -18.40
CA SER A 221 -8.39 5.94 -19.59
C SER A 221 -7.16 5.43 -20.36
N LEU A 222 -6.13 4.95 -19.64
CA LEU A 222 -4.95 4.36 -20.27
C LEU A 222 -5.24 3.00 -20.91
N LEU A 223 -6.10 2.17 -20.31
CA LEU A 223 -6.55 0.91 -20.90
C LEU A 223 -7.31 1.16 -22.22
N GLU A 224 -8.19 2.14 -22.24
CA GLU A 224 -8.92 2.58 -23.46
C GLU A 224 -7.97 3.09 -24.58
N LYS A 225 -6.73 3.46 -24.22
CA LYS A 225 -5.65 3.89 -25.12
C LYS A 225 -4.62 2.79 -25.42
N GLY A 226 -4.93 1.53 -25.13
CA GLY A 226 -4.10 0.39 -25.47
C GLY A 226 -2.96 0.12 -24.48
N LEU A 227 -3.10 0.52 -23.20
CA LEU A 227 -2.10 0.25 -22.16
C LEU A 227 -1.71 -1.24 -22.09
N ALA A 228 -2.67 -2.14 -22.28
CA ALA A 228 -2.45 -3.59 -22.20
C ALA A 228 -1.46 -4.10 -23.26
N ASP A 229 -1.36 -3.45 -24.43
CA ASP A 229 -0.50 -3.85 -25.53
C ASP A 229 0.99 -3.67 -25.22
N TYR A 230 1.32 -2.82 -24.24
CA TYR A 230 2.71 -2.56 -23.87
C TYR A 230 3.32 -3.59 -22.92
N ASN A 231 2.56 -4.59 -22.43
CA ASN A 231 3.04 -5.55 -21.41
C ASN A 231 3.75 -4.86 -20.24
N LEU A 232 3.12 -3.81 -19.69
CA LEU A 232 3.59 -3.08 -18.53
C LEU A 232 3.04 -3.68 -17.24
N ILE A 233 3.74 -3.41 -16.16
CA ILE A 233 3.24 -3.63 -14.81
C ILE A 233 2.33 -2.43 -14.47
N ALA A 234 1.06 -2.66 -14.18
CA ALA A 234 0.19 -1.61 -13.72
C ALA A 234 0.47 -1.29 -12.25
N ALA A 235 0.54 -0.01 -11.92
CA ALA A 235 0.86 0.44 -10.58
C ALA A 235 -0.15 1.47 -10.06
N TYR A 236 -0.51 1.38 -8.77
CA TYR A 236 -1.29 2.39 -8.08
C TYR A 236 -1.02 2.42 -6.58
N HIS A 237 -1.51 3.48 -5.91
CA HIS A 237 -1.28 3.78 -4.51
C HIS A 237 -2.61 3.68 -3.73
N PRO A 238 -2.95 2.53 -3.13
CA PRO A 238 -4.23 2.32 -2.44
C PRO A 238 -4.24 2.89 -1.02
N TYR A 239 -3.98 4.18 -0.86
CA TYR A 239 -4.12 4.86 0.42
C TYR A 239 -5.59 4.99 0.82
N THR A 240 -5.88 4.78 2.09
CA THR A 240 -7.19 4.98 2.71
C THR A 240 -7.03 5.65 4.06
N GLU A 241 -8.12 6.14 4.63
CA GLU A 241 -8.08 6.74 5.97
C GLU A 241 -7.87 5.69 7.05
N TYR A 242 -8.54 4.54 6.92
CA TYR A 242 -8.45 3.37 7.82
C TYR A 242 -8.00 2.13 7.03
N PRO A 243 -7.49 1.08 7.68
CA PRO A 243 -7.02 -0.11 6.97
C PRO A 243 -8.09 -0.81 6.12
N GLU A 244 -9.34 -0.80 6.55
CA GLU A 244 -10.45 -1.51 5.92
C GLU A 244 -11.32 -0.62 5.04
N THR A 245 -11.23 0.72 5.20
CA THR A 245 -12.22 1.62 4.60
C THR A 245 -11.71 3.05 4.49
N ASN A 246 -12.38 3.84 3.63
CA ASN A 246 -12.25 5.29 3.57
C ASN A 246 -13.15 6.03 4.58
N GLU A 247 -14.27 5.42 4.96
CA GLU A 247 -15.25 6.00 5.87
C GLU A 247 -15.53 5.03 7.02
N LEU A 248 -15.54 5.52 8.26
CA LEU A 248 -15.92 4.71 9.42
C LEU A 248 -17.28 4.04 9.20
N GLY A 249 -17.33 2.74 9.48
CA GLY A 249 -18.54 1.93 9.34
C GLY A 249 -18.79 1.37 7.94
N LYS A 250 -17.88 1.60 6.98
CA LYS A 250 -17.90 0.93 5.68
C LYS A 250 -16.69 -0.01 5.56
N ASN A 251 -16.84 -1.05 4.77
CA ASN A 251 -15.80 -2.02 4.46
C ASN A 251 -15.62 -2.09 2.94
N ASP A 252 -15.00 -1.09 2.37
CA ASP A 252 -14.92 -0.91 0.93
C ASP A 252 -13.52 -1.19 0.33
N PHE A 253 -12.49 -1.34 1.16
CA PHE A 253 -11.13 -1.55 0.65
C PHE A 253 -11.01 -2.84 -0.18
N VAL A 254 -11.49 -3.95 0.35
CA VAL A 254 -11.42 -5.26 -0.32
C VAL A 254 -12.18 -5.24 -1.64
N GLU A 255 -13.40 -4.70 -1.63
CA GLU A 255 -14.24 -4.61 -2.84
C GLU A 255 -13.64 -3.67 -3.88
N THR A 256 -13.12 -2.52 -3.45
CA THR A 256 -12.48 -1.56 -4.35
C THR A 256 -11.23 -2.14 -5.00
N VAL A 257 -10.36 -2.84 -4.24
CA VAL A 257 -9.19 -3.53 -4.81
C VAL A 257 -9.62 -4.61 -5.80
N ARG A 258 -10.62 -5.42 -5.45
CA ARG A 258 -11.15 -6.45 -6.37
C ARG A 258 -11.69 -5.83 -7.66
N TYR A 259 -12.40 -4.71 -7.56
CA TYR A 259 -12.92 -3.99 -8.72
C TYR A 259 -11.78 -3.47 -9.62
N VAL A 260 -10.80 -2.78 -9.05
CA VAL A 260 -9.67 -2.21 -9.82
C VAL A 260 -8.82 -3.32 -10.42
N ASN A 261 -8.40 -4.31 -9.61
CA ASN A 261 -7.53 -5.38 -10.07
C ASN A 261 -8.25 -6.32 -11.05
N GLY A 262 -9.52 -6.65 -10.78
CA GLY A 262 -10.34 -7.44 -11.70
C GLY A 262 -10.51 -6.77 -13.06
N GLY A 263 -10.72 -5.44 -13.09
CA GLY A 263 -10.75 -4.67 -14.32
C GLY A 263 -9.42 -4.71 -15.07
N LEU A 264 -8.29 -4.48 -14.38
CA LEU A 264 -6.95 -4.56 -14.98
C LEU A 264 -6.65 -5.97 -15.54
N ARG A 265 -6.97 -7.03 -14.77
CA ARG A 265 -6.78 -8.43 -15.24
C ARG A 265 -7.69 -8.74 -16.45
N GLY A 266 -8.94 -8.27 -16.43
CA GLY A 266 -9.90 -8.45 -17.52
C GLY A 266 -9.39 -7.88 -18.86
N GLU A 267 -8.64 -6.79 -18.80
CA GLU A 267 -7.99 -6.16 -19.97
C GLU A 267 -6.60 -6.74 -20.29
N GLY A 268 -6.18 -7.82 -19.63
CA GLY A 268 -4.94 -8.53 -19.97
C GLY A 268 -3.68 -8.05 -19.23
N ILE A 269 -3.80 -7.18 -18.24
CA ILE A 269 -2.65 -6.77 -17.40
C ILE A 269 -2.16 -7.96 -16.58
N LYS A 270 -0.88 -8.33 -16.78
CA LYS A 270 -0.28 -9.52 -16.17
C LYS A 270 0.24 -9.32 -14.77
N GLN A 271 0.66 -8.09 -14.40
CA GLN A 271 1.20 -7.77 -13.09
C GLN A 271 0.60 -6.46 -12.58
N ILE A 272 0.21 -6.46 -11.31
CA ILE A 272 -0.37 -5.31 -10.61
C ILE A 272 0.41 -5.09 -9.33
N TRP A 273 1.03 -3.92 -9.18
CA TRP A 273 1.80 -3.57 -8.00
C TRP A 273 1.18 -2.38 -7.26
N ALA A 274 1.05 -2.50 -5.94
CA ALA A 274 0.79 -1.35 -5.09
C ALA A 274 2.14 -0.71 -4.75
N THR A 275 2.52 0.36 -5.45
CA THR A 275 3.85 0.94 -5.32
C THR A 275 4.00 1.94 -4.17
N GLU A 276 2.88 2.32 -3.53
CA GLU A 276 2.87 3.00 -2.24
C GLU A 276 1.60 2.67 -1.46
N TRP A 277 1.73 2.51 -0.15
CA TRP A 277 0.66 2.45 0.84
C TRP A 277 1.25 2.62 2.24
N GLY A 278 0.48 3.13 3.20
CA GLY A 278 0.97 3.30 4.56
C GLY A 278 0.22 4.39 5.32
N TRP A 279 0.65 4.63 6.54
CA TRP A 279 0.13 5.69 7.42
C TRP A 279 1.25 6.41 8.12
N SER A 280 1.05 7.73 8.29
CA SER A 280 1.93 8.57 9.08
C SER A 280 1.71 8.36 10.58
N SER A 281 2.76 8.33 11.35
CA SER A 281 2.71 8.41 12.81
C SER A 281 2.57 9.85 13.34
N TYR A 282 2.37 10.81 12.45
CA TYR A 282 2.14 12.21 12.78
C TYR A 282 1.05 12.35 13.85
N SER A 283 1.27 13.20 14.82
CA SER A 283 0.37 13.40 15.97
C SER A 283 -0.08 14.87 16.18
N GLY A 284 0.16 15.70 15.17
CA GLY A 284 -0.21 17.11 15.21
C GLY A 284 -1.68 17.38 14.86
N PRO A 285 -2.01 18.60 14.42
CA PRO A 285 -3.36 18.97 13.99
C PRO A 285 -3.90 18.05 12.89
N LYS A 286 -5.24 18.04 12.71
CA LYS A 286 -5.92 17.20 11.71
C LYS A 286 -5.30 17.36 10.31
N GLU A 287 -5.03 16.24 9.68
CA GLU A 287 -4.56 16.09 8.31
C GLU A 287 -5.57 15.26 7.49
N MET A 288 -5.24 14.98 6.21
CA MET A 288 -6.12 14.22 5.31
C MET A 288 -6.35 12.77 5.79
N GLN A 289 -5.32 12.13 6.37
CA GLN A 289 -5.48 10.84 7.04
C GLN A 289 -5.86 11.03 8.51
N ALA A 290 -6.42 9.99 9.13
CA ALA A 290 -6.66 9.96 10.57
C ALA A 290 -5.36 10.17 11.35
N ILE A 291 -5.43 10.94 12.43
CA ILE A 291 -4.30 11.13 13.36
C ILE A 291 -4.26 9.96 14.32
N ILE A 292 -3.33 9.05 14.09
CA ILE A 292 -3.26 7.74 14.77
C ILE A 292 -2.03 7.55 15.64
N GLY A 293 -1.03 8.41 15.48
CA GLY A 293 0.22 8.31 16.22
C GLY A 293 1.02 7.03 15.93
N VAL A 294 2.06 6.79 16.71
CA VAL A 294 2.99 5.66 16.48
C VAL A 294 2.34 4.28 16.70
N SER A 295 1.43 4.17 17.66
CA SER A 295 0.72 2.91 17.95
C SER A 295 -0.29 2.58 16.86
N GLY A 296 -1.03 3.57 16.38
CA GLY A 296 -1.95 3.41 15.27
C GLY A 296 -1.23 3.09 13.97
N GLN A 297 -0.08 3.71 13.69
CA GLN A 297 0.74 3.38 12.53
C GLN A 297 1.09 1.89 12.51
N ALA A 298 1.53 1.33 13.64
CA ALA A 298 1.88 -0.08 13.73
C ALA A 298 0.66 -0.99 13.51
N ASP A 299 -0.45 -0.72 14.18
CA ASP A 299 -1.67 -1.51 14.06
C ASP A 299 -2.26 -1.46 12.63
N TYR A 300 -2.40 -0.26 12.08
CA TYR A 300 -2.97 -0.07 10.74
C TYR A 300 -2.12 -0.74 9.65
N THR A 301 -0.79 -0.64 9.77
CA THR A 301 0.13 -1.30 8.84
C THR A 301 -0.07 -2.81 8.83
N LEU A 302 -0.17 -3.46 10.00
CA LEU A 302 -0.32 -4.91 10.07
C LEU A 302 -1.68 -5.39 9.56
N ARG A 303 -2.77 -4.71 9.90
CA ARG A 303 -4.11 -5.06 9.40
C ARG A 303 -4.19 -4.92 7.87
N ARG A 304 -3.66 -3.83 7.32
CA ARG A 304 -3.60 -3.63 5.88
C ARG A 304 -2.71 -4.67 5.19
N LEU A 305 -1.56 -5.00 5.78
CA LEU A 305 -0.66 -6.03 5.24
C LEU A 305 -1.36 -7.40 5.17
N ALA A 306 -2.12 -7.76 6.20
CA ALA A 306 -2.93 -8.97 6.20
C ALA A 306 -3.96 -8.98 5.07
N LEU A 307 -4.71 -7.88 4.86
CA LEU A 307 -5.68 -7.78 3.75
C LEU A 307 -5.00 -7.86 2.38
N MET A 308 -3.94 -7.06 2.17
CA MET A 308 -3.27 -7.00 0.87
C MET A 308 -2.57 -8.32 0.52
N SER A 309 -2.13 -9.12 1.51
CA SER A 309 -1.57 -10.43 1.26
C SER A 309 -2.56 -11.41 0.63
N ALA A 310 -3.86 -11.23 0.90
CA ALA A 310 -4.94 -12.07 0.38
C ALA A 310 -5.61 -11.51 -0.89
N LEU A 311 -5.19 -10.34 -1.34
CA LEU A 311 -5.73 -9.70 -2.54
C LEU A 311 -4.79 -9.86 -3.73
N ASP A 312 -5.32 -9.63 -4.94
CA ASP A 312 -4.60 -9.85 -6.19
C ASP A 312 -3.57 -8.76 -6.49
N PHE A 313 -2.52 -8.68 -5.66
CA PHE A 313 -1.31 -7.92 -5.93
C PHE A 313 -0.13 -8.85 -6.21
N ASP A 314 0.70 -8.54 -7.21
CA ASP A 314 1.94 -9.28 -7.43
C ASP A 314 3.07 -8.78 -6.53
N ARG A 315 3.04 -7.50 -6.13
CA ARG A 315 3.98 -6.88 -5.19
C ARG A 315 3.38 -5.62 -4.57
N ILE A 316 3.76 -5.35 -3.33
CA ILE A 316 3.34 -4.16 -2.59
C ILE A 316 4.55 -3.46 -1.97
N PHE A 317 4.56 -2.12 -1.93
CA PHE A 317 5.64 -1.33 -1.36
C PHE A 317 5.10 -0.42 -0.26
N LEU A 318 5.55 -0.63 0.96
CA LEU A 318 5.21 0.22 2.09
C LEU A 318 5.88 1.59 1.95
N PHE A 319 5.15 2.65 2.15
CA PHE A 319 5.67 4.00 2.24
C PHE A 319 5.74 4.40 3.72
N ASN A 320 6.97 4.57 4.32
CA ASN A 320 8.27 4.37 3.71
C ASN A 320 9.28 3.78 4.73
N LEU A 321 10.54 3.62 4.36
CA LEU A 321 11.57 3.02 5.22
C LEU A 321 11.95 3.90 6.41
N SER A 322 12.23 5.18 6.18
CA SER A 322 12.62 6.12 7.25
C SER A 322 11.77 7.37 7.22
N ASP A 323 11.59 7.96 8.38
CA ASP A 323 11.07 9.31 8.47
C ASP A 323 11.87 10.26 7.57
N LEU A 324 11.22 11.30 7.06
CA LEU A 324 11.80 12.30 6.19
C LEU A 324 12.01 13.61 6.96
N ASP A 325 12.98 14.40 6.54
CA ASP A 325 13.26 15.68 7.18
C ASP A 325 12.30 16.79 6.72
N ALA A 326 12.55 18.03 7.15
CA ALA A 326 11.71 19.20 6.91
C ALA A 326 11.54 19.58 5.42
N ARG A 327 12.19 18.89 4.48
CA ARG A 327 11.95 19.04 3.03
C ARG A 327 10.63 18.39 2.60
N ALA A 328 10.18 17.37 3.33
CA ALA A 328 8.88 16.75 3.12
C ALA A 328 7.74 17.53 3.81
N SER A 329 6.50 17.31 3.39
CA SER A 329 5.34 17.84 4.11
C SER A 329 5.33 17.33 5.55
N VAL A 330 4.74 18.09 6.49
CA VAL A 330 4.74 17.73 7.92
C VAL A 330 4.24 16.32 8.18
N ARG A 331 3.17 15.91 7.47
CA ARG A 331 2.64 14.55 7.56
C ARG A 331 3.62 13.53 7.00
N ASP A 332 4.20 13.81 5.83
CA ASP A 332 5.07 12.89 5.11
C ASP A 332 6.39 12.65 5.84
N GLN A 333 6.77 13.55 6.74
CA GLN A 333 7.94 13.38 7.61
C GLN A 333 7.86 12.15 8.54
N SER A 334 6.68 11.58 8.79
CA SER A 334 6.47 10.57 9.84
C SER A 334 5.94 9.21 9.35
N TYR A 335 6.08 8.88 8.07
CA TYR A 335 5.67 7.58 7.51
C TYR A 335 6.66 6.44 7.76
N GLY A 336 7.88 6.74 8.23
CA GLY A 336 8.96 5.77 8.33
C GLY A 336 8.65 4.56 9.22
N LEU A 337 9.21 3.41 8.85
CA LEU A 337 9.43 2.28 9.75
C LEU A 337 10.53 2.62 10.76
N LEU A 338 11.47 3.44 10.34
CA LEU A 338 12.62 3.93 11.10
C LEU A 338 12.49 5.45 11.29
N ASP A 339 13.15 5.99 12.30
CA ASP A 339 13.33 7.42 12.45
C ASP A 339 14.40 7.99 11.49
N LEU A 340 14.68 9.29 11.57
CA LEU A 340 15.70 9.96 10.76
C LEU A 340 17.14 9.42 10.98
N ASN A 341 17.41 8.78 12.11
CA ASN A 341 18.71 8.19 12.46
C ASN A 341 18.80 6.70 12.10
N GLY A 342 17.76 6.13 11.50
CA GLY A 342 17.66 4.72 11.17
C GLY A 342 17.36 3.84 12.37
N GLU A 343 16.79 4.39 13.46
CA GLU A 343 16.34 3.61 14.61
C GLU A 343 14.92 3.09 14.42
N PRO A 344 14.63 1.86 14.87
CA PRO A 344 13.32 1.25 14.73
C PRO A 344 12.21 2.00 15.47
N LYS A 345 11.15 2.34 14.77
CA LYS A 345 9.88 2.79 15.36
C LYS A 345 9.02 1.57 15.77
N PRO A 346 7.95 1.75 16.56
CA PRO A 346 7.06 0.65 16.96
C PRO A 346 6.55 -0.18 15.78
N VAL A 347 6.25 0.43 14.64
CA VAL A 347 5.80 -0.25 13.41
C VAL A 347 6.86 -1.21 12.86
N PHE A 348 8.15 -0.90 12.95
CA PHE A 348 9.23 -1.81 12.55
C PHE A 348 9.22 -3.08 13.39
N ASN A 349 9.16 -2.94 14.72
CA ASN A 349 9.15 -4.06 15.63
C ASN A 349 7.90 -4.93 15.45
N ALA A 350 6.74 -4.30 15.24
CA ALA A 350 5.50 -4.99 14.97
C ALA A 350 5.56 -5.80 13.66
N LEU A 351 6.12 -5.20 12.59
CA LEU A 351 6.35 -5.89 11.31
C LEU A 351 7.34 -7.06 11.47
N LYS A 352 8.43 -6.88 12.20
CA LYS A 352 9.42 -7.94 12.50
C LYS A 352 8.75 -9.12 13.22
N ASN A 353 7.93 -8.86 14.24
CA ASN A 353 7.17 -9.88 14.95
C ASN A 353 6.18 -10.60 14.03
N PHE A 354 5.46 -9.85 13.19
CA PHE A 354 4.54 -10.40 12.22
C PHE A 354 5.24 -11.36 11.25
N LEU A 355 6.34 -10.93 10.61
CA LEU A 355 7.10 -11.74 9.67
C LEU A 355 7.71 -12.99 10.33
N LYS A 356 8.17 -12.88 11.58
CA LYS A 356 8.65 -14.03 12.37
C LYS A 356 7.55 -15.09 12.57
N VAL A 357 6.32 -14.68 12.89
CA VAL A 357 5.21 -15.61 13.14
C VAL A 357 4.68 -16.22 11.85
N THR A 358 4.55 -15.43 10.79
CA THR A 358 4.07 -15.92 9.49
C THR A 358 5.07 -16.85 8.81
N GLY A 359 6.37 -16.66 9.09
CA GLY A 359 7.45 -17.32 8.36
C GLY A 359 7.64 -16.73 6.96
N PRO A 360 8.64 -17.21 6.20
CA PRO A 360 9.03 -16.61 4.92
C PRO A 360 8.01 -16.86 3.80
N ARG A 361 7.17 -17.89 3.93
CA ARG A 361 6.22 -18.32 2.90
C ARG A 361 4.90 -18.73 3.50
N LEU A 362 3.82 -18.32 2.83
CA LEU A 362 2.45 -18.67 3.14
C LEU A 362 1.78 -19.32 1.91
N GLU A 363 1.03 -20.38 2.12
CA GLU A 363 0.20 -21.05 1.11
C GLU A 363 -1.27 -20.78 1.38
N PRO A 364 -2.11 -20.61 0.34
CA PRO A 364 -3.55 -20.44 0.50
C PRO A 364 -4.19 -21.55 1.34
N ALA A 365 -5.12 -21.16 2.20
CA ALA A 365 -5.89 -22.12 2.99
C ALA A 365 -7.37 -21.77 3.03
N GLU A 366 -8.21 -22.79 3.15
CA GLU A 366 -9.64 -22.57 3.42
C GLU A 366 -9.82 -21.96 4.81
N PRO A 367 -10.76 -21.02 4.96
CA PRO A 367 -11.13 -20.52 6.27
C PRO A 367 -11.60 -21.65 7.18
N PRO A 368 -11.21 -21.65 8.46
CA PRO A 368 -11.74 -22.63 9.42
C PRO A 368 -13.24 -22.42 9.60
N LYS A 369 -13.93 -23.46 10.11
CA LYS A 369 -15.33 -23.32 10.48
C LYS A 369 -15.47 -22.49 11.76
N PHE A 370 -16.30 -21.47 11.69
CA PHE A 370 -16.65 -20.63 12.83
C PHE A 370 -18.01 -21.05 13.38
N ALA A 371 -18.06 -21.48 14.64
CA ALA A 371 -19.33 -21.71 15.32
C ALA A 371 -19.97 -20.39 15.77
N GLN A 372 -19.15 -19.39 16.08
CA GLN A 372 -19.59 -18.06 16.42
C GLN A 372 -18.52 -17.03 15.99
N THR A 373 -18.97 -15.89 15.47
CA THR A 373 -18.11 -14.77 15.08
C THR A 373 -18.49 -13.49 15.80
N PRO A 374 -17.51 -12.60 16.07
CA PRO A 374 -17.83 -11.21 16.41
C PRO A 374 -18.51 -10.51 15.24
N ARG A 375 -19.16 -9.39 15.52
CA ARG A 375 -19.95 -8.66 14.52
C ARG A 375 -19.09 -8.13 13.41
N ASP A 376 -17.99 -7.64 13.52
CA ASP A 376 -17.15 -7.02 12.47
C ASP A 376 -15.83 -7.80 12.34
N LEU A 377 -15.96 -9.11 12.07
CA LEU A 377 -14.81 -9.99 11.89
C LEU A 377 -14.12 -9.74 10.57
N TYR A 378 -12.82 -9.53 10.63
CA TYR A 378 -11.88 -9.67 9.52
C TYR A 378 -11.00 -10.89 9.77
N SER A 379 -10.83 -11.74 8.77
CA SER A 379 -9.93 -12.87 8.84
C SER A 379 -9.30 -13.22 7.51
N VAL A 380 -8.06 -13.71 7.55
CA VAL A 380 -7.32 -14.22 6.40
C VAL A 380 -6.69 -15.56 6.79
N SER A 381 -6.89 -16.57 5.96
CA SER A 381 -6.49 -17.94 6.26
C SER A 381 -5.32 -18.41 5.41
N TRP A 382 -4.32 -18.98 6.05
CA TRP A 382 -3.10 -19.45 5.44
C TRP A 382 -2.65 -20.82 5.98
N THR A 383 -1.81 -21.50 5.22
CA THR A 383 -0.92 -22.55 5.73
C THR A 383 0.51 -22.01 5.67
N ARG A 384 1.24 -22.11 6.79
CA ARG A 384 2.64 -21.69 6.87
C ARG A 384 3.55 -22.70 6.18
N GLY A 385 4.78 -22.30 5.87
CA GLY A 385 5.78 -23.16 5.26
C GLY A 385 6.15 -24.42 6.08
N ASP A 386 5.89 -24.42 7.40
CA ASP A 386 6.04 -25.57 8.28
C ASP A 386 4.79 -26.49 8.33
N GLY A 387 3.77 -26.22 7.51
CA GLY A 387 2.54 -26.97 7.41
C GLY A 387 1.45 -26.58 8.41
N LYS A 388 1.75 -25.72 9.39
CA LYS A 388 0.77 -25.27 10.38
C LYS A 388 -0.24 -24.30 9.78
N LYS A 389 -1.47 -24.35 10.29
CA LYS A 389 -2.52 -23.40 9.93
C LYS A 389 -2.25 -22.06 10.61
N LEU A 390 -2.56 -20.99 9.92
CA LEU A 390 -2.46 -19.62 10.40
C LEU A 390 -3.75 -18.88 10.06
N LEU A 391 -4.39 -18.30 11.08
CA LEU A 391 -5.48 -17.36 10.94
C LEU A 391 -5.01 -15.98 11.41
N MET A 392 -5.02 -15.02 10.52
CA MET A 392 -4.86 -13.61 10.82
C MET A 392 -6.26 -13.06 11.10
N ALA A 393 -6.54 -12.54 12.29
CA ALA A 393 -7.90 -12.12 12.64
C ALA A 393 -7.93 -10.90 13.56
N TRP A 394 -8.94 -10.06 13.36
CA TRP A 394 -9.30 -8.93 14.24
C TRP A 394 -10.78 -8.61 14.09
N SER A 395 -11.30 -7.80 14.99
CA SER A 395 -12.68 -7.33 14.92
C SER A 395 -12.75 -5.88 15.40
N ALA A 396 -13.43 -5.01 14.65
CA ALA A 396 -13.57 -3.60 15.02
C ALA A 396 -14.22 -3.43 16.41
N THR A 397 -15.13 -4.32 16.75
CA THR A 397 -15.70 -4.46 18.11
C THR A 397 -15.12 -5.70 18.77
N ALA A 398 -14.56 -5.54 19.98
CA ALA A 398 -14.06 -6.70 20.73
C ALA A 398 -15.15 -7.75 20.89
N GLY A 399 -14.79 -9.03 20.64
CA GLY A 399 -15.75 -10.12 20.67
C GLY A 399 -15.09 -11.48 20.76
N LYS A 400 -15.89 -12.54 20.81
CA LYS A 400 -15.43 -13.93 20.86
C LYS A 400 -15.54 -14.58 19.48
N LEU A 401 -14.45 -15.20 19.04
CA LEU A 401 -14.41 -16.09 17.88
C LEU A 401 -14.36 -17.53 18.37
N HIS A 402 -15.27 -18.37 17.89
CA HIS A 402 -15.31 -19.79 18.20
C HIS A 402 -14.88 -20.60 16.97
N LEU A 403 -13.76 -21.31 17.08
CA LEU A 403 -13.16 -22.14 16.03
C LEU A 403 -13.52 -23.61 16.27
N ASP A 404 -14.30 -24.19 15.37
CA ASP A 404 -14.69 -25.61 15.46
C ASP A 404 -13.52 -26.53 15.10
N GLY A 405 -13.39 -27.64 15.84
CA GLY A 405 -12.37 -28.65 15.57
C GLY A 405 -10.94 -28.28 15.97
N VAL A 406 -10.71 -27.08 16.47
CA VAL A 406 -9.39 -26.63 16.95
C VAL A 406 -9.30 -26.91 18.46
N ARG A 407 -8.39 -27.80 18.85
CA ARG A 407 -8.21 -28.20 20.26
C ARG A 407 -7.20 -27.29 20.99
N GLN A 408 -6.23 -26.80 20.28
CA GLN A 408 -5.18 -25.94 20.82
C GLN A 408 -4.63 -25.06 19.72
N ALA A 409 -4.32 -23.80 20.04
CA ALA A 409 -3.61 -22.87 19.18
C ALA A 409 -2.70 -21.97 20.00
N THR A 410 -1.66 -21.43 19.35
CA THR A 410 -0.89 -20.34 19.91
C THR A 410 -1.41 -19.02 19.32
N LEU A 411 -1.82 -18.12 20.20
CA LEU A 411 -2.25 -16.76 19.89
C LEU A 411 -1.06 -15.83 20.04
N TYR A 412 -0.72 -15.12 18.97
CA TYR A 412 0.34 -14.11 18.93
C TYR A 412 -0.25 -12.70 18.82
N ASP A 413 0.31 -11.76 19.59
CA ASP A 413 0.08 -10.33 19.46
C ASP A 413 1.32 -9.69 18.84
N PRO A 414 1.37 -9.44 17.52
CA PRO A 414 2.57 -8.93 16.85
C PRO A 414 2.92 -7.51 17.25
N LEU A 415 1.95 -6.69 17.72
CA LEU A 415 2.22 -5.34 18.21
C LEU A 415 3.08 -5.34 19.48
N ARG A 416 2.89 -6.37 20.33
CA ARG A 416 3.59 -6.51 21.62
C ARG A 416 4.69 -7.55 21.59
N GLY A 417 4.75 -8.40 20.55
CA GLY A 417 5.66 -9.53 20.46
C GLY A 417 5.40 -10.61 21.52
N THR A 418 4.14 -10.74 21.98
CA THR A 418 3.74 -11.71 23.00
C THR A 418 2.99 -12.89 22.40
N GLU A 419 3.02 -14.04 23.09
CA GLU A 419 2.29 -15.24 22.70
C GLU A 419 1.60 -15.89 23.90
N GLN A 420 0.52 -16.60 23.62
CA GLN A 420 -0.26 -17.34 24.60
C GLN A 420 -0.79 -18.64 23.98
N VAL A 421 -0.59 -19.76 24.67
CA VAL A 421 -1.22 -21.03 24.29
C VAL A 421 -2.65 -21.05 24.80
N LEU A 422 -3.59 -21.23 23.88
CA LEU A 422 -5.01 -21.39 24.16
C LEU A 422 -5.39 -22.86 23.99
N LYS A 423 -6.22 -23.38 24.91
CA LYS A 423 -6.78 -24.74 24.85
C LYS A 423 -8.29 -24.66 24.65
N GLY A 424 -8.78 -25.47 23.72
CA GLY A 424 -10.21 -25.58 23.43
C GLY A 424 -10.91 -26.50 24.45
N GLU A 425 -12.17 -26.24 24.69
CA GLU A 425 -13.07 -27.03 25.50
C GLU A 425 -14.27 -27.47 24.65
N GLY A 426 -14.79 -28.68 24.88
CA GLY A 426 -15.97 -29.15 24.15
C GLY A 426 -15.82 -29.28 22.64
N GLY A 427 -14.59 -29.38 22.12
CA GLY A 427 -14.31 -29.50 20.68
C GLY A 427 -14.17 -28.17 19.93
N ALA A 428 -14.22 -27.01 20.60
CA ALA A 428 -14.03 -25.70 20.02
C ALA A 428 -13.02 -24.88 20.80
N LEU A 429 -12.27 -24.04 20.08
CA LEU A 429 -11.36 -23.03 20.65
C LEU A 429 -12.06 -21.68 20.69
N VAL A 430 -12.11 -21.05 21.86
CA VAL A 430 -12.66 -19.70 22.02
C VAL A 430 -11.52 -18.68 22.12
N VAL A 431 -11.55 -17.69 21.25
CA VAL A 431 -10.54 -16.63 21.17
C VAL A 431 -11.20 -15.27 21.38
N GLY A 432 -10.69 -14.47 22.31
CA GLY A 432 -11.07 -13.07 22.45
C GLY A 432 -10.37 -12.22 21.39
N LEU A 433 -11.13 -11.73 20.41
CA LEU A 433 -10.59 -10.83 19.39
C LEU A 433 -10.60 -9.37 19.86
N LYS A 434 -9.63 -8.63 19.38
CA LYS A 434 -9.42 -7.19 19.61
C LYS A 434 -9.53 -6.43 18.29
N PRO A 435 -9.62 -5.08 18.33
CA PRO A 435 -9.51 -4.26 17.12
C PRO A 435 -8.16 -4.36 16.39
N SER A 436 -7.10 -4.77 17.08
CA SER A 436 -5.77 -4.98 16.51
C SER A 436 -5.60 -6.41 15.98
N LEU A 437 -4.73 -6.55 14.97
CA LEU A 437 -4.40 -7.83 14.36
C LEU A 437 -3.87 -8.84 15.40
N GLN A 438 -4.42 -10.04 15.38
CA GLN A 438 -3.99 -11.21 16.14
C GLN A 438 -3.68 -12.35 15.17
N LEU A 439 -2.69 -13.17 15.49
CA LEU A 439 -2.28 -14.33 14.69
C LEU A 439 -2.50 -15.60 15.49
N LEU A 440 -3.32 -16.51 14.97
CA LEU A 440 -3.52 -17.82 15.58
C LEU A 440 -2.82 -18.89 14.74
N VAL A 441 -2.02 -19.72 15.40
CA VAL A 441 -1.28 -20.82 14.75
C VAL A 441 -1.63 -22.13 15.42
N TRP A 442 -1.99 -23.15 14.63
CA TRP A 442 -2.28 -24.52 15.10
C TRP A 442 -1.88 -25.58 14.05
N ASP A 443 -1.92 -26.84 14.42
CA ASP A 443 -1.60 -28.00 13.58
C ASP A 443 -2.70 -28.34 12.58
#